data_eea07bbb54eb7b7e77912b7278ea6fd8
#
_entry.id   eea07bbb54eb7b7e77912b7278ea6fd8
#
_cell.length_a   1.000
_cell.length_b   1.000
_cell.length_c   1.000
_cell.angle_alpha   90.00
_cell.angle_beta   90.00
_cell.angle_gamma   90.00
#
_symmetry.space_group_name_H-M   'P 1'
#
loop_
_entity.id
_entity.type
_entity.pdbx_description
1 polymer ?
#
loop_
_entity_poly.entity_id
_entity_poly.type
_entity_poly.pdbx_seq_one_letter_code
_entity_poly.pdbx_strand_id
1 'polypeptide(L)'
;CPECLAEYKNPADRRFHAEPTACPKCGPEIFLLESTGKPIADRLDAMYQSVICINEYKIIALKGIGGFQLICDARSDKAVSELRKRKRRSEKPFALMFPDMEMIKQECEVSPAEERLLCSIEAPIVLLKRKKNIMSVVSAETAPGNPYYGIMLPYSPLHHLLMKELGFPIIATSGNISEEPICTDEYDVI
;
A
#
# COMPACT_ATOMS: atom_id res chain seq x y z
N CYS A 1 -3.12 -13.78 -25.03
CA CYS A 1 -2.47 -15.03 -25.44
C CYS A 1 -3.46 -15.93 -26.20
N PRO A 2 -3.00 -17.00 -26.88
CA PRO A 2 -3.90 -17.85 -27.67
C PRO A 2 -5.07 -18.44 -26.88
N GLU A 3 -4.86 -18.81 -25.62
CA GLU A 3 -5.90 -19.35 -24.74
C GLU A 3 -6.96 -18.29 -24.41
N CYS A 4 -6.57 -17.09 -24.03
CA CYS A 4 -7.52 -16.01 -23.82
C CYS A 4 -8.33 -15.66 -25.08
N LEU A 5 -7.70 -15.73 -26.26
CA LEU A 5 -8.38 -15.48 -27.51
C LEU A 5 -9.40 -16.57 -27.84
N ALA A 6 -9.09 -17.85 -27.52
CA ALA A 6 -10.01 -18.95 -27.68
C ALA A 6 -11.23 -18.80 -26.74
N GLU A 7 -11.02 -18.50 -25.45
CA GLU A 7 -12.08 -18.20 -24.47
C GLU A 7 -12.94 -17.02 -24.91
N TYR A 8 -12.32 -15.92 -25.35
CA TYR A 8 -13.01 -14.72 -25.81
C TYR A 8 -13.93 -14.94 -27.01
N LYS A 9 -13.52 -15.81 -27.94
CA LYS A 9 -14.29 -16.15 -29.14
C LYS A 9 -15.29 -17.26 -28.98
N ASN A 10 -15.27 -18.00 -27.88
CA ASN A 10 -16.13 -19.16 -27.67
C ASN A 10 -17.46 -18.74 -27.00
N PRO A 11 -18.62 -18.79 -27.70
CA PRO A 11 -19.90 -18.40 -27.12
C PRO A 11 -20.35 -19.28 -25.94
N ALA A 12 -19.79 -20.46 -25.77
CA ALA A 12 -20.08 -21.36 -24.64
C ALA A 12 -19.20 -21.09 -23.41
N ASP A 13 -18.18 -20.22 -23.52
CA ASP A 13 -17.29 -19.89 -22.43
C ASP A 13 -17.84 -18.71 -21.61
N ARG A 14 -17.70 -18.78 -20.27
CA ARG A 14 -18.08 -17.66 -19.37
C ARG A 14 -17.33 -16.36 -19.65
N ARG A 15 -16.19 -16.45 -20.33
CA ARG A 15 -15.34 -15.32 -20.73
C ARG A 15 -15.56 -14.88 -22.16
N PHE A 16 -16.66 -15.30 -22.78
CA PHE A 16 -17.04 -14.83 -24.11
C PHE A 16 -17.18 -13.31 -24.12
N HIS A 17 -16.40 -12.64 -24.97
CA HIS A 17 -16.30 -11.18 -25.05
C HIS A 17 -15.93 -10.45 -23.74
N ALA A 18 -15.37 -11.14 -22.74
CA ALA A 18 -14.90 -10.52 -21.50
C ALA A 18 -13.50 -9.94 -21.70
N GLU A 19 -13.36 -8.62 -21.60
CA GLU A 19 -12.07 -7.92 -21.70
C GLU A 19 -11.19 -8.08 -20.43
N PRO A 20 -11.70 -7.92 -19.20
CA PRO A 20 -10.88 -8.08 -18.00
C PRO A 20 -10.71 -9.56 -17.68
N THR A 21 -9.60 -10.14 -18.13
CA THR A 21 -9.26 -11.54 -17.82
C THR A 21 -8.03 -11.60 -16.93
N ALA A 22 -8.15 -12.23 -15.75
CA ALA A 22 -7.02 -12.55 -14.88
C ALA A 22 -6.39 -13.88 -15.37
N CYS A 23 -5.77 -13.86 -16.54
CA CYS A 23 -5.12 -15.03 -17.11
C CYS A 23 -3.80 -15.31 -16.37
N PRO A 24 -3.54 -16.58 -15.94
CA PRO A 24 -2.29 -16.90 -15.26
C PRO A 24 -1.05 -16.85 -16.16
N LYS A 25 -1.23 -16.76 -17.50
CA LYS A 25 -0.12 -16.69 -18.47
C LYS A 25 0.17 -15.28 -19.00
N CYS A 26 -0.85 -14.44 -19.14
CA CYS A 26 -0.70 -13.09 -19.72
C CYS A 26 -1.46 -12.00 -18.95
N GLY A 27 -2.03 -12.35 -17.81
CA GLY A 27 -2.66 -11.40 -16.90
C GLY A 27 -1.64 -10.58 -16.11
N PRO A 28 -2.12 -9.75 -15.18
CA PRO A 28 -1.24 -8.96 -14.32
C PRO A 28 -0.30 -9.84 -13.52
N GLU A 29 0.96 -9.47 -13.49
CA GLU A 29 1.99 -10.13 -12.67
C GLU A 29 2.70 -9.08 -11.82
N ILE A 30 3.26 -9.51 -10.68
CA ILE A 30 4.08 -8.68 -9.81
C ILE A 30 5.52 -9.18 -9.83
N PHE A 31 6.44 -8.23 -9.78
CA PHE A 31 7.88 -8.49 -9.69
C PHE A 31 8.44 -7.69 -8.53
N LEU A 32 9.38 -8.28 -7.80
CA LEU A 32 10.22 -7.55 -6.85
C LEU A 32 11.57 -7.30 -7.52
N LEU A 33 11.97 -6.04 -7.56
CA LEU A 33 13.22 -5.62 -8.16
C LEU A 33 14.19 -5.11 -7.08
N GLU A 34 15.48 -5.29 -7.31
CA GLU A 34 16.51 -4.53 -6.60
C GLU A 34 16.47 -3.05 -6.98
N SER A 35 17.17 -2.19 -6.22
CA SER A 35 17.39 -0.78 -6.57
C SER A 35 18.17 -0.57 -7.86
N THR A 36 18.69 -1.61 -8.46
CA THR A 36 19.36 -1.63 -9.77
C THR A 36 18.41 -1.95 -10.93
N GLY A 37 17.12 -2.25 -10.62
CA GLY A 37 16.12 -2.70 -11.58
C GLY A 37 16.20 -4.19 -11.92
N LYS A 38 17.12 -4.94 -11.29
CA LYS A 38 17.24 -6.39 -11.53
C LYS A 38 16.12 -7.15 -10.81
N PRO A 39 15.37 -8.04 -11.46
CA PRO A 39 14.37 -8.89 -10.80
C PRO A 39 15.00 -9.82 -9.76
N ILE A 40 14.41 -9.83 -8.55
CA ILE A 40 14.78 -10.73 -7.44
C ILE A 40 13.79 -11.89 -7.36
N ALA A 41 12.51 -11.59 -7.53
CA ALA A 41 11.42 -12.55 -7.39
C ALA A 41 10.23 -12.14 -8.24
N ASP A 42 9.34 -13.08 -8.54
CA ASP A 42 8.10 -12.85 -9.26
C ASP A 42 6.88 -13.45 -8.53
N ARG A 43 5.67 -13.04 -8.93
CA ARG A 43 4.38 -13.59 -8.49
C ARG A 43 4.27 -13.69 -6.96
N LEU A 44 3.93 -14.89 -6.45
CA LEU A 44 3.77 -15.12 -5.02
C LEU A 44 5.07 -14.94 -4.25
N ASP A 45 6.20 -15.34 -4.83
CA ASP A 45 7.50 -15.16 -4.19
C ASP A 45 7.83 -13.67 -4.04
N ALA A 46 7.53 -12.85 -5.03
CA ALA A 46 7.67 -11.40 -4.93
C ALA A 46 6.83 -10.82 -3.78
N MET A 47 5.62 -11.34 -3.55
CA MET A 47 4.79 -10.93 -2.42
C MET A 47 5.43 -11.30 -1.08
N TYR A 48 5.86 -12.57 -0.92
CA TYR A 48 6.47 -13.03 0.33
C TYR A 48 7.79 -12.32 0.62
N GLN A 49 8.64 -12.12 -0.37
CA GLN A 49 9.88 -11.37 -0.20
C GLN A 49 9.64 -9.90 0.16
N SER A 50 8.58 -9.29 -0.39
CA SER A 50 8.15 -7.94 -0.01
C SER A 50 7.74 -7.86 1.45
N VAL A 51 6.97 -8.83 1.94
CA VAL A 51 6.57 -8.95 3.35
C VAL A 51 7.81 -9.09 4.25
N ILE A 52 8.77 -9.94 3.86
CA ILE A 52 10.03 -10.10 4.59
C ILE A 52 10.79 -8.78 4.64
N CYS A 53 10.93 -8.08 3.52
CA CYS A 53 11.62 -6.78 3.47
C CYS A 53 10.98 -5.75 4.41
N ILE A 54 9.63 -5.67 4.46
CA ILE A 54 8.94 -4.74 5.36
C ILE A 54 9.17 -5.13 6.82
N ASN A 55 9.11 -6.42 7.17
CA ASN A 55 9.42 -6.91 8.51
C ASN A 55 10.88 -6.68 8.93
N GLU A 56 11.80 -6.59 7.97
CA GLU A 56 13.21 -6.21 8.20
C GLU A 56 13.41 -4.69 8.23
N TYR A 57 12.31 -3.92 8.35
CA TYR A 57 12.31 -2.45 8.41
C TYR A 57 12.85 -1.75 7.14
N LYS A 58 12.81 -2.43 6.00
CA LYS A 58 13.14 -1.85 4.69
C LYS A 58 11.98 -1.03 4.15
N ILE A 59 12.29 -0.13 3.24
CA ILE A 59 11.33 0.68 2.51
C ILE A 59 11.17 0.06 1.11
N ILE A 60 9.94 -0.16 0.71
CA ILE A 60 9.59 -0.68 -0.62
C ILE A 60 8.89 0.41 -1.43
N ALA A 61 9.25 0.53 -2.71
CA ALA A 61 8.47 1.27 -3.68
C ALA A 61 7.49 0.31 -4.36
N LEU A 62 6.18 0.47 -4.07
CA LEU A 62 5.12 -0.35 -4.64
C LEU A 62 4.42 0.42 -5.74
N LYS A 63 4.36 -0.14 -6.94
CA LYS A 63 3.61 0.44 -8.07
C LYS A 63 2.13 0.19 -7.90
N GLY A 64 1.39 1.23 -7.56
CA GLY A 64 -0.07 1.24 -7.43
C GLY A 64 -0.75 1.71 -8.71
N ILE A 65 -2.08 1.92 -8.64
CA ILE A 65 -2.89 2.37 -9.78
C ILE A 65 -2.48 3.78 -10.25
N GLY A 66 -2.15 4.68 -9.32
CA GLY A 66 -1.83 6.08 -9.61
C GLY A 66 -0.33 6.42 -9.62
N GLY A 67 0.55 5.42 -9.63
CA GLY A 67 1.99 5.59 -9.53
C GLY A 67 2.61 4.88 -8.33
N PHE A 68 3.88 5.16 -8.05
CA PHE A 68 4.58 4.50 -6.96
C PHE A 68 4.20 5.06 -5.59
N GLN A 69 4.13 4.16 -4.62
CA GLN A 69 4.01 4.47 -3.20
C GLN A 69 5.21 3.92 -2.46
N LEU A 70 5.77 4.70 -1.54
CA LEU A 70 6.77 4.23 -0.60
C LEU A 70 6.07 3.64 0.62
N ILE A 71 6.40 2.40 0.92
CA ILE A 71 5.78 1.59 1.97
C ILE A 71 6.85 1.17 2.98
N CYS A 72 6.54 1.28 4.27
CA CYS A 72 7.34 0.71 5.35
C CYS A 72 6.47 0.41 6.58
N ASP A 73 7.02 -0.35 7.54
CA ASP A 73 6.37 -0.66 8.81
C ASP A 73 6.12 0.64 9.61
N ALA A 74 4.85 0.96 9.85
CA ALA A 74 4.45 2.15 10.60
C ALA A 74 4.70 2.03 12.12
N ARG A 75 5.02 0.85 12.62
CA ARG A 75 5.32 0.59 14.03
C ARG A 75 6.78 0.88 14.38
N SER A 76 7.65 0.88 13.38
CA SER A 76 9.11 0.99 13.55
C SER A 76 9.58 2.43 13.43
N ASP A 77 10.04 3.00 14.54
CA ASP A 77 10.67 4.33 14.55
C ASP A 77 11.86 4.38 13.56
N LYS A 78 12.62 3.29 13.46
CA LYS A 78 13.75 3.17 12.54
C LYS A 78 13.32 3.31 11.08
N ALA A 79 12.30 2.56 10.66
CA ALA A 79 11.81 2.58 9.28
C ALA A 79 11.20 3.94 8.94
N VAL A 80 10.39 4.49 9.86
CA VAL A 80 9.71 5.79 9.68
C VAL A 80 10.73 6.93 9.61
N SER A 81 11.72 6.97 10.51
CA SER A 81 12.76 8.00 10.50
C SER A 81 13.62 7.93 9.24
N GLU A 82 13.94 6.73 8.75
CA GLU A 82 14.67 6.54 7.50
C GLU A 82 13.86 7.06 6.30
N LEU A 83 12.55 6.75 6.26
CA LEU A 83 11.67 7.26 5.21
C LEU A 83 11.58 8.80 5.23
N ARG A 84 11.51 9.41 6.44
CA ARG A 84 11.55 10.87 6.59
C ARG A 84 12.80 11.49 5.99
N LYS A 85 13.96 10.92 6.30
CA LYS A 85 15.25 11.38 5.76
C LYS A 85 15.26 11.32 4.24
N ARG A 86 14.89 10.19 3.64
CA ARG A 86 14.87 10.00 2.18
C ARG A 86 13.92 10.97 1.48
N LYS A 87 12.73 11.18 2.06
CA LYS A 87 11.74 12.11 1.51
C LYS A 87 12.03 13.59 1.84
N ARG A 88 13.05 13.91 2.64
CA ARG A 88 13.33 15.26 3.16
C ARG A 88 12.09 15.92 3.79
N ARG A 89 11.33 15.11 4.56
CA ARG A 89 10.02 15.46 5.11
C ARG A 89 10.07 15.44 6.63
N SER A 90 10.41 16.62 7.25
CA SER A 90 10.68 16.70 8.70
C SER A 90 9.42 16.52 9.56
N GLU A 91 8.32 17.20 9.25
CA GLU A 91 7.16 17.30 10.16
C GLU A 91 5.84 16.83 9.56
N LYS A 92 5.67 16.95 8.24
CA LYS A 92 4.39 16.60 7.58
C LYS A 92 4.02 15.15 7.85
N PRO A 93 2.81 14.84 8.39
CA PRO A 93 2.36 13.49 8.69
C PRO A 93 2.37 12.57 7.47
N PHE A 94 2.64 11.29 7.68
CA PHE A 94 2.46 10.26 6.67
C PHE A 94 1.05 9.69 6.72
N ALA A 95 0.54 9.30 5.56
CA ALA A 95 -0.67 8.50 5.48
C ALA A 95 -0.38 7.06 5.91
N LEU A 96 -1.33 6.48 6.62
CA LEU A 96 -1.30 5.12 7.15
C LEU A 96 -2.32 4.25 6.42
N MET A 97 -1.90 3.06 6.03
CA MET A 97 -2.83 2.02 5.59
C MET A 97 -2.96 0.98 6.70
N PHE A 98 -4.18 0.71 7.13
CA PHE A 98 -4.49 -0.30 8.15
C PHE A 98 -5.08 -1.54 7.50
N PRO A 99 -4.86 -2.74 8.08
CA PRO A 99 -5.42 -3.98 7.57
C PRO A 99 -6.95 -3.99 7.55
N ASP A 100 -7.57 -3.44 8.61
CA ASP A 100 -9.00 -3.48 8.84
C ASP A 100 -9.51 -2.34 9.75
N MET A 101 -10.82 -2.24 9.85
CA MET A 101 -11.51 -1.25 10.69
C MET A 101 -11.35 -1.50 12.19
N GLU A 102 -11.16 -2.75 12.61
CA GLU A 102 -11.04 -3.09 14.03
C GLU A 102 -9.76 -2.49 14.60
N MET A 103 -8.66 -2.65 13.88
CA MET A 103 -7.37 -2.06 14.27
C MET A 103 -7.41 -0.52 14.23
N ILE A 104 -8.09 0.08 13.25
CA ILE A 104 -8.30 1.53 13.22
C ILE A 104 -9.03 2.01 14.47
N LYS A 105 -10.11 1.30 14.87
CA LYS A 105 -10.91 1.63 16.07
C LYS A 105 -10.13 1.43 17.38
N GLN A 106 -9.07 0.65 17.39
CA GLN A 106 -8.18 0.56 18.54
C GLN A 106 -7.32 1.82 18.70
N GLU A 107 -6.85 2.39 17.59
CA GLU A 107 -5.94 3.53 17.56
C GLU A 107 -6.64 4.91 17.55
N CYS A 108 -7.82 5.00 16.95
CA CYS A 108 -8.51 6.25 16.67
C CYS A 108 -9.95 6.28 17.18
N GLU A 109 -10.44 7.50 17.45
CA GLU A 109 -11.86 7.78 17.58
C GLU A 109 -12.46 7.77 16.17
N VAL A 110 -13.50 6.98 15.94
CA VAL A 110 -14.14 6.82 14.61
C VAL A 110 -15.64 7.02 14.74
N SER A 111 -16.16 8.04 14.08
CA SER A 111 -17.60 8.28 13.96
C SER A 111 -18.22 7.38 12.87
N PRO A 112 -19.56 7.15 12.90
CA PRO A 112 -20.22 6.39 11.83
C PRO A 112 -20.09 7.00 10.43
N ALA A 113 -19.89 8.32 10.33
CA ALA A 113 -19.66 8.99 9.04
C ALA A 113 -18.26 8.70 8.50
N GLU A 114 -17.22 8.76 9.34
CA GLU A 114 -15.85 8.45 8.98
C GLU A 114 -15.68 6.96 8.62
N GLU A 115 -16.35 6.07 9.35
CA GLU A 115 -16.36 4.63 9.02
C GLU A 115 -16.96 4.37 7.63
N ARG A 116 -18.09 5.03 7.29
CA ARG A 116 -18.67 4.92 5.95
C ARG A 116 -17.75 5.43 4.86
N LEU A 117 -17.01 6.53 5.11
CA LEU A 117 -16.03 7.05 4.18
C LEU A 117 -14.86 6.08 3.97
N LEU A 118 -14.28 5.56 5.05
CA LEU A 118 -13.19 4.59 4.96
C LEU A 118 -13.57 3.32 4.20
N CYS A 119 -14.82 2.85 4.37
CA CYS A 119 -15.33 1.65 3.72
C CYS A 119 -15.96 1.92 2.34
N SER A 120 -15.92 3.16 1.85
CA SER A 120 -16.46 3.49 0.54
C SER A 120 -15.55 2.99 -0.59
N ILE A 121 -16.12 2.88 -1.80
CA ILE A 121 -15.38 2.41 -2.99
C ILE A 121 -14.28 3.37 -3.43
N GLU A 122 -14.37 4.64 -3.06
CA GLU A 122 -13.35 5.66 -3.31
C GLU A 122 -12.11 5.47 -2.44
N ALA A 123 -12.24 4.74 -1.32
CA ALA A 123 -11.18 4.44 -0.35
C ALA A 123 -10.29 5.67 -0.02
N PRO A 124 -10.87 6.77 0.45
CA PRO A 124 -10.15 8.01 0.67
C PRO A 124 -9.23 7.91 1.89
N ILE A 125 -8.28 8.84 1.98
CA ILE A 125 -7.54 9.09 3.21
C ILE A 125 -8.45 9.95 4.10
N VAL A 126 -8.82 9.42 5.27
CA VAL A 126 -9.65 10.11 6.27
C VAL A 126 -8.78 10.54 7.45
N LEU A 127 -8.93 11.79 7.88
CA LEU A 127 -8.23 12.30 9.06
C LEU A 127 -9.02 11.89 10.30
N LEU A 128 -8.44 10.99 11.09
CA LEU A 128 -9.03 10.46 12.31
C LEU A 128 -8.28 10.96 13.54
N LYS A 129 -9.04 11.31 14.59
CA LYS A 129 -8.46 11.74 15.86
C LYS A 129 -7.87 10.56 16.61
N ARG A 130 -6.62 10.68 17.04
CA ARG A 130 -5.92 9.67 17.82
C ARG A 130 -6.57 9.51 19.19
N LYS A 131 -6.74 8.28 19.64
CA LYS A 131 -7.12 8.02 21.03
C LYS A 131 -6.02 8.46 21.99
N LYS A 132 -6.42 9.02 23.11
CA LYS A 132 -5.50 9.36 24.20
C LYS A 132 -5.39 8.19 25.18
N ASN A 133 -4.29 8.14 25.90
CA ASN A 133 -4.05 7.17 26.97
C ASN A 133 -4.13 5.69 26.54
N ILE A 134 -3.73 5.41 25.31
CA ILE A 134 -3.53 4.05 24.80
C ILE A 134 -2.04 3.79 24.55
N MET A 135 -1.65 2.53 24.56
CA MET A 135 -0.38 2.10 24.01
C MET A 135 -0.54 1.92 22.51
N SER A 136 -0.21 2.98 21.74
CA SER A 136 -0.32 2.95 20.29
C SER A 136 0.69 1.98 19.69
N VAL A 137 0.27 1.20 18.70
CA VAL A 137 1.18 0.38 17.90
C VAL A 137 1.91 1.21 16.84
N VAL A 138 1.38 2.40 16.50
CA VAL A 138 1.95 3.28 15.47
C VAL A 138 3.06 4.13 16.07
N SER A 139 4.21 4.17 15.42
CA SER A 139 5.34 5.04 15.77
C SER A 139 4.92 6.50 15.86
N ALA A 140 5.38 7.19 16.90
CA ALA A 140 5.15 8.63 17.08
C ALA A 140 5.75 9.45 15.93
N GLU A 141 6.81 8.95 15.32
CA GLU A 141 7.47 9.55 14.16
C GLU A 141 6.57 9.61 12.89
N THR A 142 5.45 8.88 12.87
CA THR A 142 4.51 8.90 11.74
C THR A 142 3.80 10.24 11.60
N ALA A 143 3.44 10.88 12.71
CA ALA A 143 2.76 12.17 12.76
C ALA A 143 3.22 12.97 13.99
N PRO A 144 4.45 13.53 13.99
CA PRO A 144 5.00 14.23 15.14
C PRO A 144 4.13 15.40 15.57
N GLY A 145 3.75 15.43 16.85
CA GLY A 145 2.93 16.51 17.42
C GLY A 145 1.50 16.65 16.86
N ASN A 146 1.10 15.82 15.90
CA ASN A 146 -0.23 15.91 15.28
C ASN A 146 -1.23 15.02 16.05
N PRO A 147 -2.39 15.55 16.48
CA PRO A 147 -3.43 14.78 17.14
C PRO A 147 -4.27 13.91 16.20
N TYR A 148 -4.01 13.95 14.89
CA TYR A 148 -4.73 13.19 13.87
C TYR A 148 -3.79 12.30 13.07
N TYR A 149 -4.33 11.15 12.63
CA TYR A 149 -3.73 10.31 11.59
C TYR A 149 -4.53 10.44 10.29
N GLY A 150 -3.85 10.49 9.16
CA GLY A 150 -4.47 10.27 7.85
C GLY A 150 -4.51 8.78 7.57
N ILE A 151 -5.68 8.18 7.58
CA ILE A 151 -5.87 6.72 7.51
C ILE A 151 -6.62 6.35 6.24
N MET A 152 -6.23 5.22 5.64
CA MET A 152 -6.94 4.56 4.55
C MET A 152 -6.96 3.05 4.76
N LEU A 153 -7.91 2.38 4.11
CA LEU A 153 -7.97 0.93 3.97
C LEU A 153 -7.34 0.50 2.64
N PRO A 154 -7.00 -0.80 2.47
CA PRO A 154 -6.57 -1.33 1.20
C PRO A 154 -7.61 -1.07 0.09
N TYR A 155 -7.15 -0.58 -1.07
CA TYR A 155 -8.03 -0.18 -2.17
C TYR A 155 -7.71 -0.88 -3.50
N SER A 156 -6.69 -1.72 -3.54
CA SER A 156 -6.38 -2.55 -4.69
C SER A 156 -6.16 -4.01 -4.27
N PRO A 157 -6.31 -4.98 -5.18
CA PRO A 157 -6.05 -6.38 -4.86
C PRO A 157 -4.66 -6.61 -4.25
N LEU A 158 -3.65 -5.92 -4.76
CA LEU A 158 -2.28 -6.00 -4.25
C LEU A 158 -2.18 -5.51 -2.79
N HIS A 159 -2.83 -4.38 -2.46
CA HIS A 159 -2.86 -3.89 -1.09
C HIS A 159 -3.59 -4.85 -0.15
N HIS A 160 -4.73 -5.42 -0.58
CA HIS A 160 -5.46 -6.39 0.25
C HIS A 160 -4.61 -7.63 0.55
N LEU A 161 -3.91 -8.17 -0.44
CA LEU A 161 -3.01 -9.32 -0.25
C LEU A 161 -1.86 -8.96 0.69
N LEU A 162 -1.20 -7.84 0.44
CA LEU A 162 -0.07 -7.38 1.26
C LEU A 162 -0.48 -7.14 2.72
N MET A 163 -1.58 -6.42 2.95
CA MET A 163 -2.06 -6.10 4.29
C MET A 163 -2.56 -7.33 5.06
N LYS A 164 -3.10 -8.33 4.36
CA LYS A 164 -3.48 -9.61 4.95
C LYS A 164 -2.26 -10.39 5.47
N GLU A 165 -1.17 -10.41 4.71
CA GLU A 165 0.07 -11.08 5.11
C GLU A 165 0.81 -10.33 6.23
N LEU A 166 0.80 -9.00 6.19
CA LEU A 166 1.46 -8.17 7.20
C LEU A 166 0.71 -8.15 8.53
N GLY A 167 -0.60 -7.97 8.52
CA GLY A 167 -1.44 -7.94 9.73
C GLY A 167 -1.19 -6.74 10.66
N PHE A 168 -0.53 -5.67 10.18
CA PHE A 168 -0.23 -4.48 10.95
C PHE A 168 -0.23 -3.21 10.06
N PRO A 169 -0.35 -2.00 10.65
CA PRO A 169 -0.39 -0.76 9.87
C PRO A 169 0.96 -0.47 9.22
N ILE A 170 0.90 0.04 7.98
CA ILE A 170 2.06 0.51 7.23
C ILE A 170 1.92 2.00 6.91
N ILE A 171 3.05 2.67 6.67
CA ILE A 171 3.04 3.93 5.94
C ILE A 171 2.82 3.60 4.46
N ALA A 172 1.95 4.38 3.80
CA ALA A 172 1.81 4.36 2.35
C ALA A 172 1.77 5.82 1.86
N THR A 173 2.90 6.30 1.36
CA THR A 173 3.06 7.67 0.89
C THR A 173 3.47 7.70 -0.56
N SER A 174 3.17 8.79 -1.29
CA SER A 174 3.55 8.95 -2.69
C SER A 174 5.05 8.75 -2.92
N GLY A 175 5.40 8.04 -4.01
CA GLY A 175 6.79 7.82 -4.45
C GLY A 175 7.35 9.02 -5.19
N ASN A 176 7.54 10.13 -4.46
CA ASN A 176 8.14 11.36 -4.98
C ASN A 176 8.96 12.03 -3.87
N ILE A 177 9.87 12.92 -4.24
CA ILE A 177 10.44 13.90 -3.31
C ILE A 177 9.38 14.98 -3.05
N SER A 178 9.43 15.65 -1.89
CA SER A 178 8.44 16.67 -1.53
C SER A 178 8.31 17.71 -2.66
N GLU A 179 7.06 18.00 -3.05
CA GLU A 179 6.67 18.96 -4.10
C GLU A 179 6.91 18.54 -5.56
N GLU A 180 7.40 17.33 -5.81
CA GLU A 180 7.52 16.77 -7.15
C GLU A 180 6.29 15.92 -7.53
N PRO A 181 6.03 15.67 -8.84
CA PRO A 181 5.01 14.73 -9.28
C PRO A 181 5.29 13.31 -8.77
N ILE A 182 4.24 12.50 -8.66
CA ILE A 182 4.37 11.09 -8.30
C ILE A 182 5.08 10.35 -9.44
N CYS A 183 6.13 9.59 -9.11
CA CYS A 183 6.81 8.74 -10.07
C CYS A 183 5.85 7.66 -10.60
N THR A 184 5.76 7.55 -11.90
CA THR A 184 4.92 6.54 -12.60
C THR A 184 5.76 5.53 -13.37
N ASP A 185 7.00 5.87 -13.66
CA ASP A 185 7.96 5.04 -14.36
C ASP A 185 8.90 4.35 -13.36
N GLU A 186 9.18 3.07 -13.60
CA GLU A 186 10.08 2.29 -12.77
C GLU A 186 11.54 2.79 -12.82
N TYR A 187 11.97 3.36 -13.92
CA TYR A 187 13.33 3.91 -14.08
C TYR A 187 13.55 5.20 -13.29
N ASP A 188 12.46 5.92 -12.95
CA ASP A 188 12.54 7.14 -12.13
C ASP A 188 12.58 6.84 -10.62
N VAL A 189 12.22 5.62 -10.22
CA VAL A 189 12.12 5.21 -8.80
C VAL A 189 13.36 4.44 -8.34
N ILE A 190 14.08 3.83 -9.27
CA ILE A 190 15.33 3.09 -9.05
C ILE A 190 16.49 4.08 -8.97
#